data_8d522d1c359d2f0fbf598c592033ccbe
#
_entry.id   8d522d1c359d2f0fbf598c592033ccbe
#
_cell.length_a   1.000
_cell.length_b   1.000
_cell.length_c   1.000
_cell.angle_alpha   90.00
_cell.angle_beta   90.00
_cell.angle_gamma   90.00
#
_symmetry.space_group_name_H-M   'P 1'
#
loop_
_entity.id
_entity.type
_entity.pdbx_description
1 polymer ?
#
loop_
_entity_poly.entity_id
_entity_poly.type
_entity_poly.pdbx_seq_one_letter_code
_entity_poly.pdbx_strand_id
1 'polypeptide(L)'
;MKLRIAAIAVLCIGLVCGIAGTQGYAQGARITVYNPMGTPPPIQMKAMAPRLDTLDGKTIYLISTGFPNSDNFLIVLKEWFADNHPKTNVVIPNAGLAAVRAEISEKGDAVLFAVGH
;
A
#
# COMPACT_ATOMS: atom_id res chain seq x y z
N MET A 1 -67.46 45.88 11.93
CA MET A 1 -66.90 45.02 10.89
C MET A 1 -65.42 45.31 10.62
N LYS A 2 -65.03 46.55 10.48
CA LYS A 2 -63.62 46.98 10.21
C LYS A 2 -62.59 46.56 11.29
N LEU A 3 -62.99 46.63 12.59
CA LEU A 3 -62.14 46.27 13.72
C LEU A 3 -61.75 44.75 13.75
N ARG A 4 -62.71 43.89 13.39
CA ARG A 4 -62.54 42.45 13.36
C ARG A 4 -61.59 42.03 12.20
N ILE A 5 -61.65 42.72 11.05
CA ILE A 5 -60.78 42.48 9.92
C ILE A 5 -59.33 42.90 10.24
N ALA A 6 -59.15 44.02 10.92
CA ALA A 6 -57.84 44.49 11.36
C ALA A 6 -57.23 43.53 12.38
N ALA A 7 -57.98 42.97 13.31
CA ALA A 7 -57.46 41.99 14.27
C ALA A 7 -57.01 40.67 13.61
N ILE A 8 -57.78 40.20 12.63
CA ILE A 8 -57.43 39.00 11.88
C ILE A 8 -56.16 39.23 11.05
N ALA A 9 -56.03 40.40 10.43
CA ALA A 9 -54.78 40.72 9.62
C ALA A 9 -53.53 40.78 10.49
N VAL A 10 -53.59 41.35 11.68
CA VAL A 10 -52.47 41.38 12.62
C VAL A 10 -52.09 39.98 13.11
N LEU A 11 -53.12 39.15 13.38
CA LEU A 11 -52.84 37.75 13.77
C LEU A 11 -52.18 36.93 12.67
N CYS A 12 -52.60 37.09 11.43
CA CYS A 12 -51.97 36.41 10.27
C CYS A 12 -50.54 36.85 10.03
N ILE A 13 -50.23 38.13 10.16
CA ILE A 13 -48.87 38.67 10.01
C ILE A 13 -47.97 38.13 11.12
N GLY A 14 -48.45 38.07 12.36
CA GLY A 14 -47.70 37.47 13.47
C GLY A 14 -47.38 35.99 13.28
N LEU A 15 -48.32 35.23 12.72
CA LEU A 15 -48.14 33.81 12.45
C LEU A 15 -47.11 33.57 11.32
N VAL A 16 -47.13 34.37 10.26
CA VAL A 16 -46.18 34.27 9.14
C VAL A 16 -44.78 34.65 9.56
N CYS A 17 -44.60 35.69 10.37
CA CYS A 17 -43.28 36.07 10.89
C CYS A 17 -42.71 35.03 11.88
N GLY A 18 -43.57 34.34 12.64
CA GLY A 18 -43.14 33.29 13.57
C GLY A 18 -42.59 32.04 12.87
N ILE A 19 -43.09 31.73 11.68
CA ILE A 19 -42.64 30.56 10.91
C ILE A 19 -41.35 30.85 10.14
N ALA A 20 -41.08 32.09 9.74
CA ALA A 20 -39.89 32.47 9.01
C ALA A 20 -38.61 32.51 9.88
N GLY A 21 -38.73 32.46 11.20
CA GLY A 21 -37.61 32.58 12.15
C GLY A 21 -36.88 31.27 12.50
N THR A 22 -37.38 30.12 12.06
CA THR A 22 -36.81 28.81 12.45
C THR A 22 -36.00 28.09 11.35
N GLN A 23 -35.42 28.83 10.45
CA GLN A 23 -34.33 28.24 9.67
C GLN A 23 -33.06 28.27 10.52
N GLY A 24 -33.05 27.47 11.58
CA GLY A 24 -31.80 27.07 12.22
C GLY A 24 -30.98 26.31 11.20
N TYR A 25 -30.09 27.00 10.53
CA TYR A 25 -28.97 26.32 9.84
C TYR A 25 -28.24 25.58 10.93
N ALA A 26 -28.46 24.27 11.00
CA ALA A 26 -27.54 23.39 11.67
C ALA A 26 -26.20 23.49 10.89
N GLN A 27 -25.46 24.53 11.23
CA GLN A 27 -24.03 24.59 10.88
C GLN A 27 -23.41 23.48 11.70
N GLY A 28 -23.58 22.24 11.20
CA GLY A 28 -22.96 21.08 11.77
C GLY A 28 -21.48 21.39 11.91
N ALA A 29 -20.97 21.31 13.12
CA ALA A 29 -19.55 21.43 13.35
C ALA A 29 -18.86 20.55 12.32
N ARG A 30 -18.04 21.16 11.47
CA ARG A 30 -17.30 20.44 10.44
C ARG A 30 -16.38 19.48 11.18
N ILE A 31 -16.74 18.20 11.19
CA ILE A 31 -15.89 17.16 11.78
C ILE A 31 -14.73 16.97 10.84
N THR A 32 -13.55 17.39 11.24
CA THR A 32 -12.33 17.10 10.52
C THR A 32 -11.98 15.63 10.78
N VAL A 33 -12.24 14.80 9.79
CA VAL A 33 -11.82 13.40 9.85
C VAL A 33 -10.36 13.34 9.40
N TYR A 34 -9.50 12.97 10.31
CA TYR A 34 -8.11 12.66 9.96
C TYR A 34 -8.08 11.36 9.18
N ASN A 35 -7.35 11.33 8.07
CA ASN A 35 -7.11 10.09 7.35
C ASN A 35 -6.39 9.10 8.29
N PRO A 36 -6.99 7.96 8.64
CA PRO A 36 -6.37 7.00 9.55
C PRO A 36 -5.07 6.41 8.99
N MET A 37 -4.89 6.46 7.68
CA MET A 37 -3.65 6.02 7.02
C MET A 37 -2.52 7.06 7.10
N GLY A 38 -2.81 8.29 7.56
CA GLY A 38 -1.84 9.38 7.59
C GLY A 38 -1.39 9.82 6.19
N THR A 39 -0.43 10.71 6.16
CA THR A 39 0.32 11.00 4.93
C THR A 39 1.58 10.15 4.98
N PRO A 40 1.77 9.15 4.11
CA PRO A 40 3.00 8.38 4.10
C PRO A 40 4.19 9.32 3.88
N PRO A 41 5.33 9.07 4.55
CA PRO A 41 6.51 9.86 4.31
C PRO A 41 6.88 9.79 2.82
N PRO A 42 7.47 10.84 2.25
CA PRO A 42 7.89 10.84 0.86
C PRO A 42 8.87 9.68 0.63
N ILE A 43 8.45 8.71 -0.16
CA ILE A 43 9.30 7.58 -0.52
C ILE A 43 10.28 8.07 -1.58
N GLN A 44 11.56 8.12 -1.23
CA GLN A 44 12.60 8.33 -2.22
C GLN A 44 12.75 7.03 -3.03
N MET A 45 12.15 7.01 -4.21
CA MET A 45 12.30 5.90 -5.13
C MET A 45 13.72 5.89 -5.69
N LYS A 46 14.46 4.83 -5.41
CA LYS A 46 15.70 4.53 -6.13
C LYS A 46 15.34 3.91 -7.47
N ALA A 47 16.08 4.23 -8.50
CA ALA A 47 15.96 3.55 -9.78
C ALA A 47 16.21 2.04 -9.58
N MET A 48 15.44 1.23 -10.30
CA MET A 48 15.70 -0.22 -10.32
C MET A 48 17.08 -0.49 -10.91
N ALA A 49 17.73 -1.56 -10.43
CA ALA A 49 18.98 -2.03 -11.03
C ALA A 49 18.76 -2.35 -12.52
N PRO A 50 19.77 -2.13 -13.37
CA PRO A 50 19.72 -2.53 -14.76
C PRO A 50 19.38 -4.02 -14.88
N ARG A 51 18.60 -4.39 -15.88
CA ARG A 51 18.35 -5.81 -16.16
C ARG A 51 19.61 -6.47 -16.70
N LEU A 52 19.79 -7.74 -16.35
CA LEU A 52 20.84 -8.54 -16.93
C LEU A 52 20.51 -8.87 -18.40
N ASP A 53 21.46 -8.67 -19.29
CA ASP A 53 21.31 -9.00 -20.72
C ASP A 53 21.33 -10.51 -20.97
N THR A 54 22.08 -11.25 -20.12
CA THR A 54 22.19 -12.71 -20.17
C THR A 54 22.33 -13.27 -18.76
N LEU A 55 21.96 -14.53 -18.59
CA LEU A 55 22.18 -15.29 -17.37
C LEU A 55 23.47 -16.12 -17.42
N ASP A 56 24.10 -16.26 -18.60
CA ASP A 56 25.30 -17.04 -18.76
C ASP A 56 26.46 -16.46 -17.93
N GLY A 57 27.05 -17.28 -17.09
CA GLY A 57 28.17 -16.89 -16.21
C GLY A 57 27.74 -16.02 -15.01
N LYS A 58 26.45 -15.78 -14.82
CA LYS A 58 25.93 -14.98 -13.73
C LYS A 58 25.63 -15.80 -12.46
N THR A 59 25.77 -15.16 -11.31
CA THR A 59 25.51 -15.78 -10.02
C THR A 59 24.18 -15.27 -9.46
N ILE A 60 23.24 -16.19 -9.27
CA ILE A 60 21.92 -15.91 -8.72
C ILE A 60 21.80 -16.53 -7.33
N TYR A 61 21.47 -15.71 -6.33
CA TYR A 61 21.18 -16.17 -4.99
C TYR A 61 19.68 -16.39 -4.80
N LEU A 62 19.30 -17.58 -4.35
CA LEU A 62 17.93 -17.95 -4.01
C LEU A 62 17.78 -17.90 -2.49
N ILE A 63 16.98 -16.96 -2.01
CA ILE A 63 16.80 -16.69 -0.58
C ILE A 63 15.42 -17.11 -0.12
N SER A 64 15.39 -18.01 0.86
CA SER A 64 14.16 -18.36 1.57
C SER A 64 13.80 -17.28 2.58
N THR A 65 12.52 -16.95 2.65
CA THR A 65 11.99 -16.05 3.68
C THR A 65 11.38 -16.80 4.87
N GLY A 66 11.53 -18.12 4.92
CA GLY A 66 11.10 -18.98 6.03
C GLY A 66 9.61 -19.31 6.04
N PHE A 67 8.88 -18.99 4.99
CA PHE A 67 7.48 -19.43 4.84
C PHE A 67 7.40 -20.92 4.50
N PRO A 68 6.28 -21.59 4.85
CA PRO A 68 6.06 -22.99 4.50
C PRO A 68 6.28 -23.25 3.01
N ASN A 69 7.02 -24.31 2.68
CA ASN A 69 7.36 -24.74 1.31
C ASN A 69 8.27 -23.81 0.50
N SER A 70 8.72 -22.66 1.02
CA SER A 70 9.65 -21.81 0.28
C SER A 70 10.97 -22.53 -0.02
N ASP A 71 11.48 -23.33 0.91
CA ASP A 71 12.74 -24.08 0.72
C ASP A 71 12.58 -25.16 -0.37
N ASN A 72 11.46 -25.90 -0.36
CA ASN A 72 11.16 -26.91 -1.37
C ASN A 72 11.05 -26.27 -2.77
N PHE A 73 10.39 -25.11 -2.85
CA PHE A 73 10.28 -24.35 -4.08
C PHE A 73 11.66 -23.94 -4.62
N LEU A 74 12.56 -23.45 -3.76
CA LEU A 74 13.90 -23.02 -4.18
C LEU A 74 14.76 -24.20 -4.64
N ILE A 75 14.60 -25.38 -4.06
CA ILE A 75 15.28 -26.60 -4.52
C ILE A 75 14.87 -26.94 -5.95
N VAL A 76 13.55 -27.01 -6.21
CA VAL A 76 13.01 -27.29 -7.56
C VAL A 76 13.41 -26.19 -8.55
N LEU A 77 13.40 -24.94 -8.11
CA LEU A 77 13.82 -23.82 -8.96
C LEU A 77 15.32 -23.91 -9.32
N LYS A 78 16.16 -24.34 -8.40
CA LYS A 78 17.58 -24.57 -8.68
C LYS A 78 17.78 -25.69 -9.69
N GLU A 79 17.03 -26.79 -9.59
CA GLU A 79 17.06 -27.88 -10.59
C GLU A 79 16.61 -27.36 -11.96
N TRP A 80 15.53 -26.59 -12.00
CA TRP A 80 15.05 -25.97 -13.24
C TRP A 80 16.13 -25.08 -13.90
N PHE A 81 16.88 -24.29 -13.11
CA PHE A 81 17.99 -23.51 -13.64
C PHE A 81 19.11 -24.39 -14.20
N ALA A 82 19.44 -25.49 -13.53
CA ALA A 82 20.45 -26.41 -14.00
C ALA A 82 20.09 -27.01 -15.37
N ASP A 83 18.82 -27.32 -15.61
CA ASP A 83 18.35 -27.90 -16.86
C ASP A 83 18.24 -26.86 -17.99
N ASN A 84 17.75 -25.65 -17.68
CA ASN A 84 17.42 -24.63 -18.70
C ASN A 84 18.53 -23.58 -18.89
N HIS A 85 19.34 -23.34 -17.87
CA HIS A 85 20.42 -22.36 -17.85
C HIS A 85 21.70 -22.93 -17.22
N PRO A 86 22.31 -23.97 -17.81
CA PRO A 86 23.40 -24.70 -17.18
C PRO A 86 24.66 -23.87 -16.94
N LYS A 87 24.77 -22.71 -17.57
CA LYS A 87 25.92 -21.80 -17.38
C LYS A 87 25.68 -20.77 -16.28
N THR A 88 24.52 -20.77 -15.65
CA THR A 88 24.16 -19.86 -14.54
C THR A 88 24.57 -20.53 -13.24
N ASN A 89 25.28 -19.81 -12.38
CA ASN A 89 25.61 -20.27 -11.04
C ASN A 89 24.46 -19.94 -10.07
N VAL A 90 23.80 -20.97 -9.53
CA VAL A 90 22.68 -20.79 -8.63
C VAL A 90 23.02 -21.27 -7.22
N VAL A 91 22.98 -20.35 -6.27
CA VAL A 91 23.38 -20.58 -4.87
C VAL A 91 22.18 -20.44 -3.95
N ILE A 92 21.93 -21.48 -3.14
CA ILE A 92 21.01 -21.41 -2.00
C ILE A 92 21.88 -21.33 -0.74
N PRO A 93 21.95 -20.17 -0.07
CA PRO A 93 22.79 -20.06 1.13
C PRO A 93 22.13 -20.78 2.32
N ASN A 94 22.94 -21.41 3.14
CA ASN A 94 22.50 -22.09 4.35
C ASN A 94 22.24 -21.14 5.55
N ALA A 95 22.34 -19.84 5.34
CA ALA A 95 22.19 -18.84 6.38
C ALA A 95 21.20 -17.75 5.93
N GLY A 96 20.55 -17.11 6.90
CA GLY A 96 19.59 -16.06 6.62
C GLY A 96 20.19 -14.83 5.92
N LEU A 97 19.37 -14.05 5.26
CA LEU A 97 19.77 -12.89 4.46
C LEU A 97 20.75 -11.95 5.16
N ALA A 98 20.59 -11.72 6.47
CA ALA A 98 21.46 -10.82 7.22
C ALA A 98 22.92 -11.29 7.24
N ALA A 99 23.14 -12.61 7.33
CA ALA A 99 24.48 -13.20 7.38
C ALA A 99 25.16 -13.24 6.00
N VAL A 100 24.38 -13.44 4.93
CA VAL A 100 24.91 -13.59 3.56
C VAL A 100 24.90 -12.29 2.75
N ARG A 101 24.37 -11.20 3.31
CA ARG A 101 24.20 -9.93 2.59
C ARG A 101 25.50 -9.39 2.02
N ALA A 102 26.60 -9.49 2.76
CA ALA A 102 27.91 -9.02 2.30
C ALA A 102 28.39 -9.85 1.10
N GLU A 103 28.29 -11.18 1.19
CA GLU A 103 28.65 -12.10 0.11
C GLU A 103 27.80 -11.86 -1.15
N ILE A 104 26.50 -11.68 -0.99
CA ILE A 104 25.59 -11.36 -2.11
C ILE A 104 25.99 -10.05 -2.79
N SER A 105 26.32 -9.02 -2.01
CA SER A 105 26.73 -7.73 -2.56
C SER A 105 28.05 -7.79 -3.33
N GLU A 106 28.94 -8.70 -2.96
CA GLU A 106 30.25 -8.88 -3.59
C GLU A 106 30.20 -9.79 -4.81
N LYS A 107 29.44 -10.89 -4.73
CA LYS A 107 29.49 -11.98 -5.71
C LYS A 107 28.21 -12.20 -6.48
N GLY A 108 27.09 -11.61 -6.04
CA GLY A 108 25.77 -11.83 -6.63
C GLY A 108 25.46 -10.85 -7.76
N ASP A 109 25.04 -11.37 -8.90
CA ASP A 109 24.49 -10.56 -10.00
C ASP A 109 22.97 -10.35 -9.83
N ALA A 110 22.28 -11.30 -9.21
CA ALA A 110 20.86 -11.22 -8.95
C ALA A 110 20.45 -11.98 -7.67
N VAL A 111 19.34 -11.60 -7.11
CA VAL A 111 18.73 -12.26 -5.93
C VAL A 111 17.26 -12.55 -6.19
N LEU A 112 16.84 -13.75 -5.87
CA LEU A 112 15.47 -14.22 -5.93
C LEU A 112 14.99 -14.54 -4.52
N PHE A 113 13.89 -13.94 -4.09
CA PHE A 113 13.27 -14.22 -2.81
C PHE A 113 12.04 -15.11 -2.99
N ALA A 114 12.01 -16.25 -2.30
CA ALA A 114 10.80 -17.06 -2.20
C ALA A 114 9.92 -16.49 -1.08
N VAL A 115 8.90 -15.75 -1.46
CA VAL A 115 7.89 -15.22 -0.55
C VAL A 115 6.67 -16.14 -0.62
N GLY A 116 6.39 -16.83 0.49
CA GLY A 116 5.19 -17.66 0.63
C GLY A 116 4.04 -16.89 1.27
N HIS A 117 2.84 -17.47 1.19
CA HIS A 117 1.62 -16.93 1.82
C HIS A 117 1.00 -17.99 2.71
#